data_219ab1b8aec1e0aa677255c2ea79de5d
#
_entry.id   219ab1b8aec1e0aa677255c2ea79de5d
#
_cell.length_a   1.000
_cell.length_b   1.000
_cell.length_c   1.000
_cell.angle_alpha   90.00
_cell.angle_beta   90.00
_cell.angle_gamma   90.00
#
_symmetry.space_group_name_H-M   'P 1'
#
loop_
_entity.id
_entity.type
_entity.pdbx_description
1 polymer ?
#
loop_
_entity_poly.entity_id
_entity_poly.type
_entity_poly.pdbx_seq_one_letter_code
_entity_poly.pdbx_strand_id
1 'polypeptide(L)'
;MKATLTQWQRHRIAQTLWQQHSGRIGFRWFHEQGLPAPYVLDEVRVEVTPQLTTDILQLRLRAAQADGRLLHTNNIEKCRDRFDGVALHIRLILRGQIVAAGRLLFLNGRRERSEICAVLTPLPDGMILGPGRVEISRVCTHPDFRRGHLLTLLLAECAWAAFQRGGRVLLGYCVHALAPIYVRFAGEVLPYSGFHPLYEGRESCVVRIDLEKVMRGESVPFLAWARFVAPHVREAPQPEAADWILRMKIQGVRLIQPCLNEVLKFTLPRSA
;
A
#
# COMPACT_ATOMS: atom_id res chain seq x y z
N MET A 1 16.13 -16.37 37.03
CA MET A 1 16.23 -15.37 35.99
C MET A 1 15.68 -15.92 34.69
N LYS A 2 14.54 -15.42 34.20
CA LYS A 2 14.01 -15.79 32.87
C LYS A 2 14.74 -14.92 31.85
N ALA A 3 15.62 -15.52 31.05
CA ALA A 3 16.29 -14.82 29.96
C ALA A 3 15.25 -14.30 28.97
N THR A 4 15.13 -12.99 28.87
CA THR A 4 14.22 -12.34 27.91
C THR A 4 14.87 -12.43 26.53
N LEU A 5 14.30 -13.26 25.65
CA LEU A 5 14.75 -13.36 24.26
C LEU A 5 14.65 -11.99 23.58
N THR A 6 15.69 -11.63 22.83
CA THR A 6 15.65 -10.40 21.99
C THR A 6 14.56 -10.54 20.92
N GLN A 7 14.04 -9.43 20.41
CA GLN A 7 13.03 -9.41 19.35
C GLN A 7 13.47 -10.20 18.11
N TRP A 8 14.77 -10.18 17.79
CA TRP A 8 15.37 -10.94 16.70
C TRP A 8 15.36 -12.47 16.97
N GLN A 9 15.69 -12.89 18.18
CA GLN A 9 15.66 -14.31 18.57
C GLN A 9 14.24 -14.87 18.52
N ARG A 10 13.25 -14.09 18.99
CA ARG A 10 11.83 -14.44 18.90
C ARG A 10 11.39 -14.61 17.45
N HIS A 11 11.83 -13.71 16.56
CA HIS A 11 11.48 -13.76 15.15
C HIS A 11 12.08 -14.99 14.44
N ARG A 12 13.32 -15.33 14.75
CA ARG A 12 14.00 -16.51 14.18
C ARG A 12 13.38 -17.82 14.67
N ILE A 13 13.04 -17.93 15.94
CA ILE A 13 12.32 -19.08 16.50
C ILE A 13 10.93 -19.20 15.83
N ALA A 14 10.25 -18.08 15.65
CA ALA A 14 8.97 -18.02 14.98
C ALA A 14 9.04 -18.56 13.55
N GLN A 15 10.04 -18.16 12.76
CA GLN A 15 10.27 -18.68 11.40
C GLN A 15 10.52 -20.18 11.38
N THR A 16 11.36 -20.67 12.27
CA THR A 16 11.69 -22.10 12.35
C THR A 16 10.46 -22.94 12.72
N LEU A 17 9.67 -22.48 13.66
CA LEU A 17 8.45 -23.16 14.07
C LEU A 17 7.38 -23.16 12.98
N TRP A 18 7.28 -22.06 12.19
CA TRP A 18 6.39 -22.00 11.03
C TRP A 18 6.79 -22.97 9.92
N GLN A 19 8.07 -23.11 9.64
CA GLN A 19 8.59 -24.05 8.66
C GLN A 19 8.38 -25.53 9.06
N GLN A 20 8.43 -25.81 10.37
CA GLN A 20 8.27 -27.16 10.91
C GLN A 20 6.82 -27.58 11.14
N HIS A 21 5.92 -26.61 11.37
CA HIS A 21 4.54 -26.84 11.80
C HIS A 21 3.59 -26.00 10.94
N SER A 22 3.49 -26.34 9.65
CA SER A 22 2.55 -25.70 8.75
C SER A 22 1.12 -25.97 9.23
N GLY A 23 0.47 -24.98 9.84
CA GLY A 23 -0.92 -25.09 10.21
C GLY A 23 -1.34 -24.35 11.48
N ARG A 24 -2.52 -24.67 11.96
CA ARG A 24 -3.26 -24.00 13.05
C ARG A 24 -2.48 -23.83 14.37
N ILE A 25 -1.55 -24.72 14.69
CA ILE A 25 -0.80 -24.71 15.96
C ILE A 25 0.19 -23.56 16.03
N GLY A 26 0.95 -23.31 14.95
CA GLY A 26 1.89 -22.17 14.88
C GLY A 26 1.20 -20.82 15.02
N PHE A 27 0.01 -20.67 14.39
CA PHE A 27 -0.77 -19.43 14.44
C PHE A 27 -1.19 -19.05 15.87
N ARG A 28 -1.66 -20.04 16.65
CA ARG A 28 -2.09 -19.83 18.04
C ARG A 28 -0.92 -19.39 18.92
N TRP A 29 0.26 -20.00 18.76
CA TRP A 29 1.46 -19.63 19.49
C TRP A 29 1.90 -18.18 19.24
N PHE A 30 1.88 -17.72 17.96
CA PHE A 30 2.20 -16.33 17.62
C PHE A 30 1.25 -15.35 18.29
N HIS A 31 -0.04 -15.64 18.27
CA HIS A 31 -1.06 -14.83 18.90
C HIS A 31 -0.86 -14.75 20.43
N GLU A 32 -0.57 -15.85 21.08
CA GLU A 32 -0.32 -15.92 22.54
C GLU A 32 0.96 -15.14 22.93
N GLN A 33 1.93 -15.02 22.06
CA GLN A 33 3.15 -14.22 22.27
C GLN A 33 3.02 -12.76 21.86
N GLY A 34 1.86 -12.32 21.37
CA GLY A 34 1.64 -10.98 20.85
C GLY A 34 2.49 -10.64 19.61
N LEU A 35 2.95 -11.67 18.88
CA LEU A 35 3.73 -11.51 17.66
C LEU A 35 2.81 -11.59 16.44
N PRO A 36 3.04 -10.79 15.39
CA PRO A 36 2.29 -10.93 14.15
C PRO A 36 2.58 -12.30 13.54
N ALA A 37 1.53 -13.04 13.22
CA ALA A 37 1.67 -14.32 12.55
C ALA A 37 2.33 -14.12 11.18
N PRO A 38 3.32 -14.95 10.81
CA PRO A 38 3.87 -14.92 9.47
C PRO A 38 2.79 -15.22 8.44
N TYR A 39 2.84 -14.53 7.32
CA TYR A 39 1.93 -14.74 6.20
C TYR A 39 2.70 -14.72 4.89
N VAL A 40 2.14 -15.39 3.89
CA VAL A 40 2.62 -15.35 2.52
C VAL A 40 1.76 -14.35 1.76
N LEU A 41 2.35 -13.46 0.98
CA LEU A 41 1.59 -12.46 0.21
C LEU A 41 0.58 -13.09 -0.75
N ASP A 42 0.84 -14.31 -1.20
CA ASP A 42 -0.07 -15.06 -2.08
C ASP A 42 -1.39 -15.48 -1.37
N GLU A 43 -1.43 -15.44 -0.02
CA GLU A 43 -2.67 -15.64 0.76
C GLU A 43 -3.52 -14.36 0.84
N VAL A 44 -2.98 -13.22 0.39
CA VAL A 44 -3.66 -11.94 0.46
C VAL A 44 -4.58 -11.78 -0.75
N ARG A 45 -5.88 -11.67 -0.48
CA ARG A 45 -6.88 -11.35 -1.49
C ARG A 45 -7.03 -9.85 -1.62
N VAL A 46 -7.08 -9.37 -2.86
CA VAL A 46 -7.30 -7.96 -3.19
C VAL A 46 -8.77 -7.77 -3.57
N GLU A 47 -9.40 -6.77 -3.02
CA GLU A 47 -10.73 -6.35 -3.41
C GLU A 47 -10.79 -4.85 -3.69
N VAL A 48 -11.52 -4.50 -4.76
CA VAL A 48 -11.75 -3.14 -5.20
C VAL A 48 -13.24 -2.87 -5.15
N THR A 49 -13.68 -1.88 -4.37
CA THR A 49 -15.10 -1.60 -4.14
C THR A 49 -15.38 -0.10 -4.10
N PRO A 50 -16.51 0.37 -4.65
CA PRO A 50 -16.95 1.74 -4.47
C PRO A 50 -17.59 1.99 -3.07
N GLN A 51 -17.82 0.93 -2.31
CA GLN A 51 -18.49 1.05 -1.02
C GLN A 51 -17.48 1.16 0.12
N LEU A 52 -17.65 2.18 0.96
CA LEU A 52 -16.96 2.27 2.24
C LEU A 52 -17.65 1.33 3.24
N THR A 53 -16.92 0.30 3.67
CA THR A 53 -17.46 -0.69 4.62
C THR A 53 -17.00 -0.39 6.06
N THR A 54 -17.74 -0.89 7.04
CA THR A 54 -17.46 -0.70 8.47
C THR A 54 -16.08 -1.21 8.86
N ASP A 55 -15.63 -2.31 8.29
CA ASP A 55 -14.34 -2.91 8.55
C ASP A 55 -13.16 -2.05 8.01
N ILE A 56 -13.34 -1.31 6.90
CA ILE A 56 -12.37 -0.30 6.46
C ILE A 56 -12.26 0.84 7.50
N LEU A 57 -13.39 1.33 8.02
CA LEU A 57 -13.40 2.36 9.06
C LEU A 57 -12.74 1.87 10.35
N GLN A 58 -13.00 0.63 10.76
CA GLN A 58 -12.34 0.00 11.90
C GLN A 58 -10.82 -0.10 11.72
N LEU A 59 -10.37 -0.51 10.52
CA LEU A 59 -8.94 -0.54 10.20
C LEU A 59 -8.31 0.85 10.28
N ARG A 60 -8.97 1.87 9.70
CA ARG A 60 -8.50 3.27 9.75
C ARG A 60 -8.36 3.76 11.20
N LEU A 61 -9.34 3.47 12.05
CA LEU A 61 -9.31 3.85 13.46
C LEU A 61 -8.16 3.15 14.20
N ARG A 62 -8.04 1.84 14.07
CA ARG A 62 -6.95 1.06 14.68
C ARG A 62 -5.58 1.55 14.24
N ALA A 63 -5.40 1.83 12.95
CA ALA A 63 -4.16 2.34 12.41
C ALA A 63 -3.84 3.74 12.97
N ALA A 64 -4.83 4.62 13.07
CA ALA A 64 -4.68 5.95 13.65
C ALA A 64 -4.31 5.88 15.13
N GLN A 65 -4.99 5.04 15.92
CA GLN A 65 -4.71 4.85 17.34
C GLN A 65 -3.29 4.30 17.58
N ALA A 66 -2.86 3.32 16.78
CA ALA A 66 -1.51 2.79 16.87
C ALA A 66 -0.41 3.81 16.48
N ASP A 67 -0.77 4.87 15.74
CA ASP A 67 0.09 6.01 15.43
C ASP A 67 0.00 7.14 16.46
N GLY A 68 -0.72 6.95 17.57
CA GLY A 68 -0.92 7.94 18.61
C GLY A 68 -2.00 8.98 18.29
N ARG A 69 -2.82 8.76 17.25
CA ARG A 69 -3.90 9.64 16.81
C ARG A 69 -5.26 9.07 17.25
N LEU A 70 -6.25 9.94 17.41
CA LEU A 70 -7.62 9.53 17.77
C LEU A 70 -7.69 8.63 19.02
N LEU A 71 -6.78 8.82 19.98
CA LEU A 71 -6.66 7.97 21.18
C LEU A 71 -7.89 8.00 22.09
N HIS A 72 -8.66 9.10 22.05
CA HIS A 72 -9.78 9.33 22.95
C HIS A 72 -11.14 8.97 22.34
N THR A 73 -11.17 8.21 21.25
CA THR A 73 -12.44 7.86 20.60
C THR A 73 -12.44 6.43 20.10
N ASN A 74 -13.58 5.76 20.29
CA ASN A 74 -13.89 4.48 19.65
C ASN A 74 -14.91 4.66 18.51
N ASN A 75 -15.27 5.89 18.18
CA ASN A 75 -16.22 6.19 17.12
C ASN A 75 -15.54 6.08 15.75
N ILE A 76 -15.83 5.03 15.02
CA ILE A 76 -15.29 4.76 13.68
C ILE A 76 -15.73 5.81 12.64
N GLU A 77 -16.89 6.46 12.85
CA GLU A 77 -17.40 7.50 11.93
C GLU A 77 -16.48 8.74 11.87
N LYS A 78 -15.64 8.96 12.88
CA LYS A 78 -14.59 9.99 12.81
C LYS A 78 -13.51 9.70 11.73
N CYS A 79 -13.45 8.48 11.24
CA CYS A 79 -12.56 8.08 10.14
C CYS A 79 -13.20 8.25 8.75
N ARG A 80 -14.50 8.62 8.69
CA ARG A 80 -15.24 8.93 7.46
C ARG A 80 -15.07 10.40 7.09
N ASP A 81 -15.06 10.67 5.80
CA ASP A 81 -15.13 12.04 5.27
C ASP A 81 -16.02 12.13 4.02
N ARG A 82 -16.19 13.36 3.52
CA ARG A 82 -17.05 13.65 2.36
C ARG A 82 -16.58 13.00 1.05
N PHE A 83 -15.29 12.63 0.96
CA PHE A 83 -14.73 12.04 -0.25
C PHE A 83 -14.99 10.53 -0.35
N ASP A 84 -15.32 9.88 0.76
CA ASP A 84 -15.54 8.42 0.77
C ASP A 84 -16.72 7.98 -0.11
N GLY A 85 -17.73 8.81 -0.27
CA GLY A 85 -18.92 8.50 -1.09
C GLY A 85 -18.69 8.54 -2.60
N VAL A 86 -17.56 9.09 -3.07
CA VAL A 86 -17.22 9.21 -4.51
C VAL A 86 -15.91 8.49 -4.84
N ALA A 87 -15.39 7.74 -3.90
CA ALA A 87 -14.10 7.07 -3.96
C ALA A 87 -14.21 5.62 -4.42
N LEU A 88 -13.07 5.09 -4.86
CA LEU A 88 -12.84 3.66 -5.00
C LEU A 88 -11.93 3.21 -3.85
N HIS A 89 -12.36 2.20 -3.10
CA HIS A 89 -11.61 1.65 -2.00
C HIS A 89 -10.93 0.36 -2.43
N ILE A 90 -9.64 0.24 -2.11
CA ILE A 90 -8.86 -0.97 -2.30
C ILE A 90 -8.60 -1.55 -0.91
N ARG A 91 -8.86 -2.84 -0.74
CA ARG A 91 -8.62 -3.54 0.51
C ARG A 91 -7.86 -4.84 0.29
N LEU A 92 -6.92 -5.10 1.17
CA LEU A 92 -6.18 -6.35 1.24
C LEU A 92 -6.75 -7.18 2.38
N ILE A 93 -7.15 -8.41 2.06
CA ILE A 93 -7.79 -9.33 2.98
C ILE A 93 -6.88 -10.54 3.17
N LEU A 94 -6.54 -10.82 4.41
CA LEU A 94 -5.78 -11.99 4.82
C LEU A 94 -6.63 -12.81 5.79
N ARG A 95 -6.93 -14.05 5.43
CA ARG A 95 -7.70 -14.98 6.29
C ARG A 95 -9.03 -14.40 6.79
N GLY A 96 -9.71 -13.65 5.92
CA GLY A 96 -11.00 -13.03 6.23
C GLY A 96 -10.93 -11.67 6.96
N GLN A 97 -9.74 -11.22 7.34
CA GLN A 97 -9.53 -9.93 8.00
C GLN A 97 -8.94 -8.90 7.02
N ILE A 98 -9.44 -7.66 7.05
CA ILE A 98 -8.81 -6.56 6.31
C ILE A 98 -7.51 -6.17 7.03
N VAL A 99 -6.39 -6.29 6.30
CA VAL A 99 -5.05 -6.01 6.82
C VAL A 99 -4.42 -4.75 6.24
N ALA A 100 -4.94 -4.26 5.12
CA ALA A 100 -4.56 -2.96 4.56
C ALA A 100 -5.72 -2.38 3.73
N ALA A 101 -5.79 -1.06 3.65
CA ALA A 101 -6.75 -0.36 2.81
C ALA A 101 -6.18 0.96 2.28
N GLY A 102 -6.65 1.36 1.10
CA GLY A 102 -6.37 2.63 0.47
C GLY A 102 -7.60 3.16 -0.26
N ARG A 103 -7.58 4.44 -0.59
CA ARG A 103 -8.66 5.13 -1.30
C ARG A 103 -8.12 5.81 -2.54
N LEU A 104 -8.85 5.69 -3.65
CA LEU A 104 -8.59 6.39 -4.91
C LEU A 104 -9.72 7.37 -5.21
N LEU A 105 -9.36 8.61 -5.54
CA LEU A 105 -10.26 9.65 -5.97
C LEU A 105 -9.93 10.00 -7.43
N PHE A 106 -10.85 9.74 -8.35
CA PHE A 106 -10.73 10.14 -9.75
C PHE A 106 -11.15 11.58 -9.88
N LEU A 107 -10.20 12.48 -10.12
CA LEU A 107 -10.45 13.92 -10.09
C LEU A 107 -11.31 14.38 -11.28
N ASN A 108 -11.12 13.78 -12.47
CA ASN A 108 -11.92 14.06 -13.67
C ASN A 108 -12.05 15.56 -13.99
N GLY A 109 -10.95 16.31 -13.80
CA GLY A 109 -10.93 17.76 -14.01
C GLY A 109 -11.70 18.57 -12.95
N ARG A 110 -11.98 18.00 -11.79
CA ARG A 110 -12.76 18.63 -10.72
C ARG A 110 -11.93 18.83 -9.47
N ARG A 111 -11.59 20.07 -9.18
CA ARG A 111 -10.77 20.47 -8.02
C ARG A 111 -11.44 20.10 -6.68
N GLU A 112 -12.75 20.21 -6.60
CA GLU A 112 -13.53 19.86 -5.41
C GLU A 112 -13.47 18.39 -5.02
N ARG A 113 -13.01 17.52 -5.92
CA ARG A 113 -12.77 16.10 -5.65
C ARG A 113 -11.40 15.82 -5.04
N SER A 114 -10.50 16.80 -5.00
CA SER A 114 -9.17 16.64 -4.41
C SER A 114 -9.21 16.86 -2.90
N GLU A 115 -8.87 15.84 -2.13
CA GLU A 115 -8.64 15.97 -0.68
C GLU A 115 -7.40 16.82 -0.42
N ILE A 116 -6.33 16.67 -1.19
CA ILE A 116 -5.10 17.46 -1.06
C ILE A 116 -5.43 18.95 -1.13
N CYS A 117 -6.19 19.35 -2.15
CA CYS A 117 -6.57 20.76 -2.30
C CYS A 117 -7.51 21.26 -1.20
N ALA A 118 -8.36 20.39 -0.69
CA ALA A 118 -9.37 20.77 0.29
C ALA A 118 -8.85 20.86 1.72
N VAL A 119 -7.87 20.03 2.09
CA VAL A 119 -7.48 19.85 3.50
C VAL A 119 -5.99 19.99 3.78
N LEU A 120 -5.14 19.94 2.76
CA LEU A 120 -3.69 20.01 2.95
C LEU A 120 -3.10 21.29 2.38
N THR A 121 -3.09 21.44 1.06
CA THR A 121 -2.51 22.57 0.35
C THR A 121 -3.16 22.74 -1.03
N PRO A 122 -3.42 23.98 -1.48
CA PRO A 122 -3.91 24.21 -2.84
C PRO A 122 -2.81 23.88 -3.85
N LEU A 123 -3.13 22.97 -4.78
CA LEU A 123 -2.24 22.65 -5.90
C LEU A 123 -2.61 23.46 -7.15
N PRO A 124 -1.64 23.72 -8.05
CA PRO A 124 -1.91 24.38 -9.33
C PRO A 124 -2.92 23.61 -10.19
N ASP A 125 -3.72 24.32 -10.96
CA ASP A 125 -4.75 23.74 -11.82
C ASP A 125 -4.18 22.73 -12.82
N GLY A 126 -3.06 23.00 -13.45
CA GLY A 126 -2.40 22.07 -14.38
C GLY A 126 -2.00 20.74 -13.76
N MET A 127 -1.87 20.69 -12.43
CA MET A 127 -1.59 19.47 -11.69
C MET A 127 -2.86 18.66 -11.40
N ILE A 128 -3.98 19.34 -11.14
CA ILE A 128 -5.25 18.75 -10.71
C ILE A 128 -6.20 18.50 -11.88
N LEU A 129 -6.32 19.47 -12.80
CA LEU A 129 -7.35 19.45 -13.85
C LEU A 129 -6.92 18.64 -15.08
N GLY A 130 -5.67 18.18 -15.15
CA GLY A 130 -5.20 17.37 -16.28
C GLY A 130 -5.93 16.01 -16.39
N PRO A 131 -5.97 15.41 -17.58
CA PRO A 131 -6.59 14.11 -17.80
C PRO A 131 -5.87 13.01 -17.01
N GLY A 132 -6.63 12.00 -16.59
CA GLY A 132 -6.06 10.83 -15.90
C GLY A 132 -5.46 11.14 -14.53
N ARG A 133 -5.88 12.22 -13.87
CA ARG A 133 -5.46 12.55 -12.49
C ARG A 133 -6.26 11.73 -11.50
N VAL A 134 -5.55 10.99 -10.66
CA VAL A 134 -6.12 10.19 -9.59
C VAL A 134 -5.39 10.55 -8.29
N GLU A 135 -6.10 10.67 -7.20
CA GLU A 135 -5.51 10.91 -5.89
C GLU A 135 -5.60 9.66 -5.03
N ILE A 136 -4.49 9.29 -4.40
CA ILE A 136 -4.44 8.21 -3.39
C ILE A 136 -4.42 8.80 -1.99
N SER A 137 -5.30 8.31 -1.15
CA SER A 137 -5.39 8.77 0.24
C SER A 137 -5.87 7.65 1.17
N ARG A 138 -5.92 7.91 2.46
CA ARG A 138 -6.38 6.96 3.48
C ARG A 138 -5.65 5.61 3.42
N VAL A 139 -4.39 5.62 2.99
CA VAL A 139 -3.52 4.44 2.98
C VAL A 139 -3.20 4.05 4.42
N CYS A 140 -3.60 2.86 4.82
CA CYS A 140 -3.33 2.34 6.15
C CYS A 140 -3.10 0.83 6.13
N THR A 141 -2.34 0.35 7.12
CA THR A 141 -2.09 -1.07 7.36
C THR A 141 -2.44 -1.41 8.80
N HIS A 142 -2.94 -2.61 9.01
CA HIS A 142 -3.24 -3.11 10.35
C HIS A 142 -1.94 -3.11 11.19
N PRO A 143 -1.96 -2.62 12.44
CA PRO A 143 -0.76 -2.49 13.26
C PRO A 143 0.07 -3.76 13.36
N ASP A 144 -0.57 -4.90 13.54
CA ASP A 144 0.08 -6.20 13.72
C ASP A 144 0.79 -6.71 12.44
N PHE A 145 0.49 -6.12 11.28
CA PHE A 145 1.03 -6.54 9.98
C PHE A 145 1.94 -5.49 9.31
N ARG A 146 2.30 -4.40 10.03
CA ARG A 146 3.02 -3.24 9.46
C ARG A 146 4.41 -3.55 8.90
N ARG A 147 5.08 -4.56 9.37
CA ARG A 147 6.47 -4.88 8.98
C ARG A 147 6.58 -5.80 7.77
N GLY A 148 5.45 -6.14 7.15
CA GLY A 148 5.41 -6.92 5.92
C GLY A 148 5.35 -6.03 4.66
N HIS A 149 5.35 -6.66 3.49
CA HIS A 149 5.25 -5.98 2.20
C HIS A 149 3.82 -5.51 1.87
N LEU A 150 2.88 -5.49 2.83
CA LEU A 150 1.48 -5.11 2.60
C LEU A 150 1.31 -3.70 2.07
N LEU A 151 2.09 -2.74 2.58
CA LEU A 151 2.05 -1.37 2.06
C LEU A 151 2.51 -1.32 0.60
N THR A 152 3.57 -2.05 0.27
CA THR A 152 4.10 -2.16 -1.10
C THR A 152 3.07 -2.81 -2.03
N LEU A 153 2.45 -3.91 -1.61
CA LEU A 153 1.38 -4.57 -2.34
C LEU A 153 0.19 -3.62 -2.53
N LEU A 154 -0.28 -2.97 -1.46
CA LEU A 154 -1.40 -2.04 -1.52
C LEU A 154 -1.13 -0.88 -2.51
N LEU A 155 0.07 -0.30 -2.49
CA LEU A 155 0.43 0.78 -3.42
C LEU A 155 0.45 0.29 -4.87
N ALA A 156 0.94 -0.91 -5.12
CA ALA A 156 0.93 -1.53 -6.46
C ALA A 156 -0.50 -1.79 -6.94
N GLU A 157 -1.37 -2.32 -6.07
CA GLU A 157 -2.79 -2.56 -6.38
C GLU A 157 -3.55 -1.25 -6.63
N CYS A 158 -3.27 -0.21 -5.83
CA CYS A 158 -3.83 1.13 -6.06
C CYS A 158 -3.37 1.71 -7.40
N ALA A 159 -2.08 1.58 -7.72
CA ALA A 159 -1.53 2.05 -8.99
C ALA A 159 -2.16 1.30 -10.19
N TRP A 160 -2.30 -0.02 -10.07
CA TRP A 160 -2.94 -0.85 -11.09
C TRP A 160 -4.43 -0.51 -11.27
N ALA A 161 -5.19 -0.45 -10.17
CA ALA A 161 -6.61 -0.09 -10.20
C ALA A 161 -6.87 1.30 -10.79
N ALA A 162 -5.99 2.26 -10.52
CA ALA A 162 -6.03 3.59 -11.10
C ALA A 162 -5.72 3.55 -12.61
N PHE A 163 -4.64 2.85 -13.01
CA PHE A 163 -4.19 2.73 -14.40
C PHE A 163 -5.25 2.08 -15.29
N GLN A 164 -5.84 0.96 -14.86
CA GLN A 164 -6.91 0.27 -15.58
C GLN A 164 -8.13 1.15 -15.89
N ARG A 165 -8.36 2.18 -15.06
CA ARG A 165 -9.48 3.12 -15.19
C ARG A 165 -9.09 4.44 -15.85
N GLY A 166 -7.99 4.43 -16.61
CA GLY A 166 -7.51 5.60 -17.38
C GLY A 166 -6.68 6.59 -16.55
N GLY A 167 -6.31 6.25 -15.32
CA GLY A 167 -5.34 7.02 -14.55
C GLY A 167 -3.98 7.05 -15.22
N ARG A 168 -3.33 8.22 -15.20
CA ARG A 168 -1.98 8.43 -15.75
C ARG A 168 -1.03 8.96 -14.68
N VAL A 169 -1.56 9.75 -13.78
CA VAL A 169 -0.78 10.34 -12.67
C VAL A 169 -1.52 10.08 -11.37
N LEU A 170 -0.80 9.51 -10.42
CA LEU A 170 -1.28 9.32 -9.05
C LEU A 170 -0.68 10.41 -8.17
N LEU A 171 -1.53 11.20 -7.54
CA LEU A 171 -1.16 12.18 -6.53
C LEU A 171 -1.46 11.60 -5.15
N GLY A 172 -0.60 11.87 -4.20
CA GLY A 172 -0.82 11.45 -2.83
C GLY A 172 -0.17 12.41 -1.85
N TYR A 173 -0.41 12.20 -0.57
CA TYR A 173 0.29 12.91 0.49
C TYR A 173 0.69 11.93 1.60
N CYS A 174 1.79 12.21 2.22
CA CYS A 174 2.29 11.43 3.35
C CYS A 174 3.15 12.30 4.28
N VAL A 175 3.31 11.87 5.52
CA VAL A 175 4.32 12.48 6.38
C VAL A 175 5.72 12.25 5.80
N HIS A 176 6.62 13.19 5.96
CA HIS A 176 7.97 13.16 5.35
C HIS A 176 8.73 11.84 5.59
N ALA A 177 8.56 11.22 6.76
CA ALA A 177 9.18 9.94 7.10
C ALA A 177 8.75 8.78 6.18
N LEU A 178 7.58 8.87 5.53
CA LEU A 178 7.07 7.86 4.60
C LEU A 178 7.39 8.17 3.14
N ALA A 179 7.83 9.38 2.80
CA ALA A 179 8.15 9.78 1.44
C ALA A 179 9.13 8.81 0.72
N PRO A 180 10.19 8.28 1.36
CA PRO A 180 11.09 7.31 0.72
C PRO A 180 10.40 6.05 0.19
N ILE A 181 9.27 5.63 0.78
CA ILE A 181 8.50 4.49 0.29
C ILE A 181 7.88 4.81 -1.07
N TYR A 182 7.29 6.01 -1.20
CA TYR A 182 6.68 6.45 -2.46
C TYR A 182 7.73 6.71 -3.54
N VAL A 183 8.89 7.26 -3.17
CA VAL A 183 10.02 7.48 -4.10
C VAL A 183 10.51 6.16 -4.70
N ARG A 184 10.51 5.06 -3.93
CA ARG A 184 10.82 3.71 -4.45
C ARG A 184 9.81 3.21 -5.48
N PHE A 185 8.60 3.78 -5.53
CA PHE A 185 7.56 3.50 -6.51
C PHE A 185 7.51 4.54 -7.63
N ALA A 186 8.65 5.05 -8.06
CA ALA A 186 8.75 6.10 -9.07
C ALA A 186 8.05 7.41 -8.64
N GLY A 187 7.90 7.63 -7.34
CA GLY A 187 7.30 8.84 -6.79
C GLY A 187 8.30 9.99 -6.78
N GLU A 188 7.80 11.16 -7.10
CA GLU A 188 8.47 12.45 -6.96
C GLU A 188 7.86 13.20 -5.78
N VAL A 189 8.68 13.70 -4.85
CA VAL A 189 8.21 14.60 -3.79
C VAL A 189 8.10 15.99 -4.39
N LEU A 190 6.91 16.56 -4.36
CA LEU A 190 6.64 17.89 -4.88
C LEU A 190 6.94 18.97 -3.82
N PRO A 191 7.19 20.23 -4.24
CA PRO A 191 7.47 21.34 -3.32
C PRO A 191 6.18 21.89 -2.67
N TYR A 192 5.28 21.00 -2.28
CA TYR A 192 4.03 21.34 -1.61
C TYR A 192 3.92 20.53 -0.32
N SER A 193 3.62 21.22 0.75
CA SER A 193 3.42 20.60 2.07
C SER A 193 2.28 21.28 2.81
N GLY A 194 1.87 20.68 3.91
CA GLY A 194 0.83 21.23 4.76
C GLY A 194 0.51 20.32 5.95
N PHE A 195 -0.41 20.77 6.79
CA PHE A 195 -0.82 20.04 7.98
C PHE A 195 -2.21 19.46 7.80
N HIS A 196 -2.27 18.15 7.58
CA HIS A 196 -3.55 17.48 7.49
C HIS A 196 -4.17 17.32 8.89
N PRO A 197 -5.45 17.65 9.10
CA PRO A 197 -6.09 17.63 10.43
C PRO A 197 -5.98 16.29 11.17
N LEU A 198 -5.98 15.17 10.42
CA LEU A 198 -5.85 13.83 11.00
C LEU A 198 -4.43 13.44 11.39
N TYR A 199 -3.42 14.24 11.05
CA TYR A 199 -2.01 13.91 11.35
C TYR A 199 -1.42 14.74 12.49
N GLU A 200 -2.28 15.44 13.27
CA GLU A 200 -1.97 16.09 14.56
C GLU A 200 -0.59 16.78 14.59
N GLY A 201 -0.46 17.85 13.80
CA GLY A 201 0.76 18.67 13.78
C GLY A 201 1.95 18.06 13.02
N ARG A 202 1.79 16.94 12.35
CA ARG A 202 2.82 16.40 11.45
C ARG A 202 2.65 16.99 10.06
N GLU A 203 3.70 17.63 9.58
CA GLU A 203 3.74 18.12 8.22
C GLU A 203 3.75 16.95 7.23
N SER A 204 2.92 17.07 6.20
CA SER A 204 2.82 16.11 5.11
C SER A 204 3.29 16.75 3.83
N CYS A 205 4.04 16.00 3.02
CA CYS A 205 4.43 16.40 1.67
C CYS A 205 3.52 15.75 0.64
N VAL A 206 3.40 16.41 -0.51
CA VAL A 206 2.69 15.88 -1.67
C VAL A 206 3.66 15.07 -2.52
N VAL A 207 3.20 13.91 -2.98
CA VAL A 207 3.94 13.02 -3.87
C VAL A 207 3.18 12.82 -5.18
N ARG A 208 3.92 12.71 -6.28
CA ARG A 208 3.40 12.43 -7.61
C ARG A 208 4.04 11.16 -8.13
N ILE A 209 3.24 10.27 -8.71
CA ILE A 209 3.70 9.03 -9.33
C ILE A 209 3.19 8.99 -10.76
N ASP A 210 4.08 8.75 -11.71
CA ASP A 210 3.75 8.51 -13.11
C ASP A 210 3.39 7.01 -13.27
N LEU A 211 2.12 6.74 -13.53
CA LEU A 211 1.63 5.37 -13.60
C LEU A 211 2.15 4.61 -14.83
N GLU A 212 2.41 5.29 -15.95
CA GLU A 212 2.99 4.64 -17.13
C GLU A 212 4.41 4.17 -16.85
N LYS A 213 5.21 5.01 -16.18
CA LYS A 213 6.56 4.62 -15.75
C LYS A 213 6.55 3.44 -14.80
N VAL A 214 5.61 3.44 -13.84
CA VAL A 214 5.44 2.30 -12.91
C VAL A 214 5.12 1.02 -13.69
N MET A 215 4.15 1.07 -14.61
CA MET A 215 3.74 -0.11 -15.38
C MET A 215 4.87 -0.65 -16.27
N ARG A 216 5.72 0.24 -16.81
CA ARG A 216 6.91 -0.15 -17.59
C ARG A 216 8.11 -0.58 -16.75
N GLY A 217 8.01 -0.48 -15.43
CA GLY A 217 9.12 -0.76 -14.51
C GLY A 217 10.27 0.25 -14.64
N GLU A 218 9.94 1.49 -15.03
CA GLU A 218 10.89 2.58 -15.04
C GLU A 218 10.93 3.19 -13.64
N SER A 219 12.15 3.43 -13.12
CA SER A 219 12.35 4.01 -11.78
C SER A 219 11.74 3.23 -10.59
N VAL A 220 11.31 1.99 -10.81
CA VAL A 220 10.90 1.06 -9.76
C VAL A 220 11.98 -0.03 -9.64
N PRO A 221 12.43 -0.38 -8.44
CA PRO A 221 13.38 -1.49 -8.26
C PRO A 221 12.86 -2.77 -8.93
N PHE A 222 13.70 -3.39 -9.77
CA PHE A 222 13.27 -4.52 -10.61
C PHE A 222 12.57 -5.64 -9.84
N LEU A 223 13.07 -6.02 -8.67
CA LEU A 223 12.45 -7.08 -7.86
C LEU A 223 11.06 -6.67 -7.33
N ALA A 224 10.89 -5.41 -6.95
CA ALA A 224 9.59 -4.90 -6.52
C ALA A 224 8.61 -4.85 -7.71
N TRP A 225 9.06 -4.38 -8.87
CA TRP A 225 8.27 -4.37 -10.08
C TRP A 225 7.87 -5.78 -10.50
N ALA A 226 8.83 -6.70 -10.57
CA ALA A 226 8.62 -8.09 -10.94
C ALA A 226 7.61 -8.80 -10.04
N ARG A 227 7.62 -8.48 -8.75
CA ARG A 227 6.74 -9.12 -7.76
C ARG A 227 5.34 -8.52 -7.72
N PHE A 228 5.22 -7.19 -7.77
CA PHE A 228 3.98 -6.51 -7.45
C PHE A 228 3.28 -5.88 -8.66
N VAL A 229 3.99 -5.56 -9.74
CA VAL A 229 3.43 -4.87 -10.90
C VAL A 229 3.39 -5.76 -12.14
N ALA A 230 4.47 -6.47 -12.42
CA ALA A 230 4.57 -7.32 -13.62
C ALA A 230 3.45 -8.36 -13.75
N PRO A 231 2.92 -9.00 -12.69
CA PRO A 231 1.79 -9.92 -12.82
C PRO A 231 0.58 -9.27 -13.50
N HIS A 232 0.22 -8.05 -13.09
CA HIS A 232 -0.90 -7.30 -13.66
C HIS A 232 -0.66 -6.91 -15.12
N VAL A 233 0.53 -6.38 -15.41
CA VAL A 233 0.91 -5.97 -16.79
C VAL A 233 0.92 -7.15 -17.74
N ARG A 234 1.29 -8.33 -17.27
CA ARG A 234 1.31 -9.57 -18.06
C ARG A 234 -0.09 -10.02 -18.46
N GLU A 235 -1.07 -9.85 -17.59
CA GLU A 235 -2.46 -10.28 -17.79
C GLU A 235 -3.27 -9.25 -18.59
N ALA A 236 -2.80 -8.01 -18.66
CA ALA A 236 -3.45 -6.97 -19.44
C ALA A 236 -3.32 -7.24 -20.95
N PRO A 237 -4.33 -6.85 -21.75
CA PRO A 237 -4.20 -6.83 -23.20
C PRO A 237 -2.99 -5.98 -23.58
N GLN A 238 -1.97 -6.61 -24.15
CA GLN A 238 -0.76 -5.90 -24.58
C GLN A 238 -1.13 -4.99 -25.74
N PRO A 239 -0.85 -3.66 -25.68
CA PRO A 239 -1.00 -2.83 -26.85
C PRO A 239 -0.09 -3.40 -27.97
N GLU A 240 -0.58 -3.39 -29.21
CA GLU A 240 0.16 -3.94 -30.38
C GLU A 240 1.56 -3.35 -30.52
N ALA A 241 1.73 -2.09 -30.08
CA ALA A 241 2.99 -1.37 -30.01
C ALA A 241 3.74 -1.55 -28.69
N ALA A 242 3.52 -2.63 -27.93
CA ALA A 242 4.26 -2.84 -26.70
C ALA A 242 5.76 -2.82 -26.97
N ASP A 243 6.43 -1.87 -26.35
CA ASP A 243 7.86 -1.69 -26.36
C ASP A 243 8.57 -3.05 -26.19
N TRP A 244 9.46 -3.41 -27.11
CA TRP A 244 10.20 -4.67 -27.06
C TRP A 244 10.95 -4.84 -25.73
N ILE A 245 11.38 -3.74 -25.11
CA ILE A 245 12.03 -3.73 -23.77
C ILE A 245 11.07 -4.25 -22.71
N LEU A 246 9.81 -3.80 -22.71
CA LEU A 246 8.79 -4.27 -21.78
C LEU A 246 8.50 -5.76 -21.97
N ARG A 247 8.42 -6.22 -23.23
CA ARG A 247 8.25 -7.66 -23.53
C ARG A 247 9.42 -8.48 -23.02
N MET A 248 10.65 -8.02 -23.22
CA MET A 248 11.85 -8.69 -22.71
C MET A 248 11.86 -8.71 -21.17
N LYS A 249 11.48 -7.62 -20.51
CA LYS A 249 11.35 -7.58 -19.04
C LYS A 249 10.30 -8.59 -18.55
N ILE A 250 9.13 -8.66 -19.19
CA ILE A 250 8.07 -9.62 -18.82
C ILE A 250 8.54 -11.05 -19.01
N GLN A 251 9.23 -11.36 -20.10
CA GLN A 251 9.79 -12.69 -20.33
C GLN A 251 10.86 -13.03 -19.31
N GLY A 252 11.76 -12.10 -19.00
CA GLY A 252 12.76 -12.25 -17.95
C GLY A 252 12.14 -12.56 -16.59
N VAL A 253 11.05 -11.85 -16.22
CA VAL A 253 10.31 -12.13 -14.98
C VAL A 253 9.74 -13.54 -14.98
N ARG A 254 9.17 -14.03 -16.09
CA ARG A 254 8.64 -15.41 -16.17
C ARG A 254 9.71 -16.46 -15.85
N LEU A 255 10.93 -16.25 -16.31
CA LEU A 255 12.05 -17.18 -16.08
C LEU A 255 12.50 -17.19 -14.61
N ILE A 256 12.49 -16.03 -13.96
CA ILE A 256 12.99 -15.89 -12.58
C ILE A 256 11.86 -15.96 -11.52
N GLN A 257 10.59 -15.95 -11.93
CA GLN A 257 9.44 -15.95 -11.01
C GLN A 257 9.48 -17.07 -9.95
N PRO A 258 9.82 -18.33 -10.31
CA PRO A 258 9.95 -19.38 -9.31
C PRO A 258 11.01 -19.08 -8.26
N CYS A 259 12.17 -18.59 -8.69
CA CYS A 259 13.25 -18.18 -7.79
C CYS A 259 12.88 -16.97 -6.93
N LEU A 260 12.18 -15.98 -7.54
CA LEU A 260 11.70 -14.81 -6.81
C LEU A 260 10.71 -15.20 -5.71
N ASN A 261 9.80 -16.12 -6.00
CA ASN A 261 8.84 -16.58 -5.00
C ASN A 261 9.53 -17.27 -3.83
N GLU A 262 10.59 -18.03 -4.07
CA GLU A 262 11.36 -18.67 -3.00
C GLU A 262 12.19 -17.64 -2.20
N VAL A 263 12.92 -16.75 -2.86
CA VAL A 263 13.75 -15.73 -2.20
C VAL A 263 12.88 -14.78 -1.37
N LEU A 264 11.71 -14.36 -1.87
CA LEU A 264 10.84 -13.41 -1.18
C LEU A 264 10.01 -14.04 -0.06
N LYS A 265 9.86 -15.36 -0.02
CA LYS A 265 9.37 -16.07 1.19
C LYS A 265 10.29 -15.84 2.40
N PHE A 266 11.58 -15.60 2.17
CA PHE A 266 12.60 -15.49 3.23
C PHE A 266 13.02 -14.04 3.56
N THR A 267 12.67 -13.06 2.73
CA THR A 267 12.99 -11.65 3.00
C THR A 267 11.93 -10.99 3.84
N LEU A 268 11.85 -11.37 5.12
CA LEU A 268 11.25 -10.48 6.11
C LEU A 268 12.21 -9.28 6.31
N PRO A 269 11.70 -8.05 6.42
CA PRO A 269 12.56 -6.90 6.61
C PRO A 269 13.41 -7.13 7.86
N ARG A 270 14.72 -7.06 7.68
CA ARG A 270 15.64 -6.92 8.81
C ARG A 270 15.25 -5.62 9.50
N SER A 271 14.88 -5.72 10.77
CA SER A 271 14.67 -4.57 11.63
C SER A 271 15.93 -3.69 11.60
N ALA A 272 15.83 -2.48 11.08
CA ALA A 272 16.74 -1.41 11.43
C ALA A 272 16.31 -0.83 12.77
#